data_b35ed1ebc9b1dfb6fa808f5961ee9b91
#
_entry.id   b35ed1ebc9b1dfb6fa808f5961ee9b91
#
_cell.length_a   1.000
_cell.length_b   1.000
_cell.length_c   1.000
_cell.angle_alpha   90.00
_cell.angle_beta   90.00
_cell.angle_gamma   90.00
#
_symmetry.space_group_name_H-M   'P 1'
#
loop_
_entity.id
_entity.type
_entity.pdbx_description
1 polymer ?
#
loop_
_entity_poly.entity_id
_entity_poly.type
_entity_poly.pdbx_seq_one_letter_code
_entity_poly.pdbx_strand_id
1 'polypeptide(L)'
;MDYLLAIDAGNTRVKWGLFDANSTLLVNGACLNTEIVYTKLPDATRIIISNVAGEYIKKRLEEILPKHIPIHWITAKASECGVNSRYDQPEKLGTDRWAALVAAWNIKQAPCVVVNAGTAVTIDALMNNHNQGEFIGGMILPGIYLMQQSLGVAAAQLPNIHKENSIPSVINQYQDIFAKNTADAMRAGAINAACGAIKQMHTALAALTAEGKQAPYIFISGGNAQLIKDNLLSDVTNLALIVDNLVLRGLYLIDNCAPENLTKSEKQ
;
A
#
# COMPACT_ATOMS: atom_id res chain seq x y z
N MET A 1 -7.48 15.61 24.35
CA MET A 1 -7.96 14.80 23.22
C MET A 1 -6.78 13.94 22.76
N ASP A 2 -7.02 12.69 22.46
CA ASP A 2 -5.96 11.75 22.05
C ASP A 2 -5.94 11.66 20.51
N TYR A 3 -4.85 12.13 19.91
CA TYR A 3 -4.66 12.15 18.47
C TYR A 3 -3.42 11.35 18.09
N LEU A 4 -3.56 10.47 17.10
CA LEU A 4 -2.46 9.70 16.54
C LEU A 4 -2.05 10.27 15.17
N LEU A 5 -0.79 10.66 15.03
CA LEU A 5 -0.17 10.96 13.74
C LEU A 5 0.47 9.68 13.18
N ALA A 6 -0.13 9.13 12.14
CA ALA A 6 0.43 8.01 11.37
C ALA A 6 1.21 8.55 10.17
N ILE A 7 2.44 8.07 9.98
CA ILE A 7 3.33 8.48 8.87
C ILE A 7 3.79 7.25 8.09
N ASP A 8 3.62 7.30 6.77
CA ASP A 8 4.13 6.33 5.81
C ASP A 8 5.26 6.98 4.99
N ALA A 9 6.49 6.71 5.37
CA ALA A 9 7.69 7.21 4.70
C ALA A 9 8.13 6.24 3.60
N GLY A 10 7.60 6.45 2.39
CA GLY A 10 7.94 5.71 1.19
C GLY A 10 9.15 6.30 0.45
N ASN A 11 9.68 5.57 -0.55
CA ASN A 11 10.90 5.94 -1.27
C ASN A 11 10.82 7.28 -2.05
N THR A 12 9.62 7.74 -2.44
CA THR A 12 9.43 8.96 -3.21
C THR A 12 8.70 10.05 -2.42
N ARG A 13 7.74 9.65 -1.60
CA ARG A 13 6.85 10.54 -0.85
C ARG A 13 6.70 10.07 0.58
N VAL A 14 6.56 11.04 1.47
CA VAL A 14 6.03 10.83 2.83
C VAL A 14 4.54 11.16 2.79
N LYS A 15 3.72 10.23 3.26
CA LYS A 15 2.28 10.42 3.49
C LYS A 15 2.02 10.44 4.98
N TRP A 16 1.02 11.20 5.40
CA TRP A 16 0.65 11.28 6.81
C TRP A 16 -0.85 11.43 6.98
N GLY A 17 -1.34 11.03 8.13
CA GLY A 17 -2.74 11.19 8.53
C GLY A 17 -2.88 11.31 10.03
N LEU A 18 -3.76 12.21 10.46
CA LEU A 18 -4.13 12.40 11.86
C LEU A 18 -5.43 11.67 12.14
N PHE A 19 -5.41 10.79 13.11
CA PHE A 19 -6.58 10.02 13.56
C PHE A 19 -7.01 10.47 14.95
N ASP A 20 -8.32 10.47 15.18
CA ASP A 20 -8.90 10.57 16.52
C ASP A 20 -9.00 9.21 17.22
N ALA A 21 -9.45 9.19 18.46
CA ALA A 21 -9.62 7.97 19.25
C ALA A 21 -10.69 7.01 18.67
N ASN A 22 -11.57 7.50 17.79
CA ASN A 22 -12.65 6.72 17.13
C ASN A 22 -12.23 6.17 15.76
N SER A 23 -10.94 6.13 15.43
CA SER A 23 -10.42 5.73 14.12
C SER A 23 -10.79 6.65 12.94
N THR A 24 -11.29 7.86 13.19
CA THR A 24 -11.63 8.80 12.14
C THR A 24 -10.36 9.49 11.64
N LEU A 25 -10.11 9.40 10.34
CA LEU A 25 -9.05 10.16 9.69
C LEU A 25 -9.51 11.62 9.53
N LEU A 26 -9.02 12.50 10.39
CA LEU A 26 -9.42 13.91 10.45
C LEU A 26 -8.81 14.75 9.34
N VAL A 27 -7.52 14.54 9.08
CA VAL A 27 -6.76 15.24 8.04
C VAL A 27 -5.65 14.33 7.54
N ASN A 28 -5.31 14.43 6.27
CA ASN A 28 -4.18 13.72 5.69
C ASN A 28 -3.46 14.60 4.66
N GLY A 29 -2.24 14.19 4.32
CA GLY A 29 -1.45 14.88 3.31
C GLY A 29 -0.30 14.02 2.81
N ALA A 30 0.38 14.53 1.81
CA ALA A 30 1.58 13.93 1.25
C ALA A 30 2.52 15.00 0.71
N CYS A 31 3.83 14.77 0.84
CA CYS A 31 4.86 15.62 0.24
C CYS A 31 5.95 14.76 -0.39
N LEU A 32 6.79 15.36 -1.21
CA LEU A 32 8.01 14.69 -1.67
C LEU A 32 9.00 14.54 -0.50
N ASN A 33 9.85 13.53 -0.56
CA ASN A 33 10.88 13.31 0.47
C ASN A 33 11.81 14.51 0.66
N THR A 34 12.04 15.28 -0.41
CA THR A 34 12.82 16.52 -0.39
C THR A 34 12.12 17.70 0.29
N GLU A 35 10.80 17.63 0.41
CA GLU A 35 9.95 18.70 0.95
C GLU A 35 9.57 18.49 2.41
N ILE A 36 9.89 17.34 3.00
CA ILE A 36 9.42 16.96 4.33
C ILE A 36 9.82 17.96 5.41
N VAL A 37 10.98 18.56 5.31
CA VAL A 37 11.49 19.56 6.28
C VAL A 37 10.71 20.88 6.26
N TYR A 38 9.98 21.15 5.18
CA TYR A 38 9.14 22.34 5.03
C TYR A 38 7.66 22.02 5.25
N THR A 39 7.32 20.75 5.46
CA THR A 39 5.94 20.31 5.63
C THR A 39 5.51 20.50 7.08
N LYS A 40 4.46 21.27 7.29
CA LYS A 40 3.84 21.39 8.61
C LYS A 40 2.96 20.17 8.86
N LEU A 41 3.40 19.31 9.77
CA LEU A 41 2.62 18.18 10.26
C LEU A 41 1.63 18.64 11.34
N PRO A 42 0.45 17.99 11.46
CA PRO A 42 -0.51 18.31 12.50
C PRO A 42 -0.01 17.92 13.89
N ASP A 43 -0.47 18.64 14.92
CA ASP A 43 -0.17 18.32 16.31
C ASP A 43 -0.85 17.00 16.72
N ALA A 44 -0.14 16.17 17.45
CA ALA A 44 -0.61 14.86 17.89
C ALA A 44 -0.12 14.57 19.33
N THR A 45 -0.71 13.57 19.96
CA THR A 45 -0.29 13.07 21.28
C THR A 45 0.52 11.78 21.17
N ARG A 46 0.39 11.07 20.04
CA ARG A 46 1.12 9.85 19.70
C ARG A 46 1.58 9.89 18.25
N ILE A 47 2.71 9.27 17.94
CA ILE A 47 3.27 9.22 16.60
C ILE A 47 3.68 7.77 16.28
N ILE A 48 3.21 7.25 15.15
CA ILE A 48 3.60 5.94 14.62
C ILE A 48 4.10 6.08 13.19
N ILE A 49 5.19 5.40 12.85
CA ILE A 49 5.85 5.57 11.54
C ILE A 49 6.21 4.23 10.92
N SER A 50 5.79 4.04 9.68
CA SER A 50 6.37 3.10 8.74
C SER A 50 7.46 3.81 7.94
N ASN A 51 8.67 3.26 7.89
CA ASN A 51 9.77 3.82 7.10
C ASN A 51 10.43 2.76 6.22
N VAL A 52 10.24 2.88 4.92
CA VAL A 52 10.93 2.11 3.88
C VAL A 52 11.84 3.00 3.00
N ALA A 53 11.96 4.28 3.35
CA ALA A 53 12.77 5.28 2.64
C ALA A 53 14.23 5.38 3.14
N GLY A 54 14.57 4.60 4.17
CA GLY A 54 15.93 4.52 4.71
C GLY A 54 16.26 5.56 5.77
N GLU A 55 17.53 5.54 6.21
CA GLU A 55 18.01 6.29 7.37
C GLU A 55 17.98 7.81 7.16
N TYR A 56 18.17 8.29 5.93
CA TYR A 56 18.13 9.72 5.63
C TYR A 56 16.76 10.33 5.97
N ILE A 57 15.68 9.71 5.54
CA ILE A 57 14.31 10.20 5.82
C ILE A 57 13.96 10.03 7.29
N LYS A 58 14.42 8.96 7.93
CA LYS A 58 14.28 8.78 9.37
C LYS A 58 14.84 9.96 10.15
N LYS A 59 16.08 10.36 9.89
CA LYS A 59 16.72 11.53 10.52
C LYS A 59 15.94 12.82 10.28
N ARG A 60 15.47 13.04 9.05
CA ARG A 60 14.67 14.22 8.72
C ARG A 60 13.35 14.27 9.51
N LEU A 61 12.67 13.15 9.64
CA LEU A 61 11.46 13.05 10.46
C LEU A 61 11.78 13.30 11.95
N GLU A 62 12.86 12.72 12.46
CA GLU A 62 13.32 12.96 13.84
C GLU A 62 13.68 14.42 14.10
N GLU A 63 14.18 15.17 13.11
CA GLU A 63 14.49 16.61 13.24
C GLU A 63 13.24 17.47 13.38
N ILE A 64 12.16 17.17 12.63
CA ILE A 64 10.95 18.01 12.57
C ILE A 64 9.85 17.61 13.55
N LEU A 65 9.86 16.37 14.04
CA LEU A 65 8.86 15.89 14.98
C LEU A 65 9.12 16.35 16.42
N PRO A 66 8.07 16.58 17.23
CA PRO A 66 8.19 17.02 18.61
C PRO A 66 9.00 16.04 19.46
N LYS A 67 10.04 16.50 20.13
CA LYS A 67 10.95 15.66 20.94
C LYS A 67 10.32 15.08 22.21
N HIS A 68 9.24 15.68 22.69
CA HIS A 68 8.52 15.22 23.89
C HIS A 68 7.52 14.10 23.62
N ILE A 69 7.25 13.79 22.35
CA ILE A 69 6.35 12.70 21.95
C ILE A 69 7.21 11.51 21.50
N PRO A 70 7.11 10.34 22.15
CA PRO A 70 7.83 9.16 21.68
C PRO A 70 7.34 8.73 20.31
N ILE A 71 8.27 8.36 19.43
CA ILE A 71 7.97 7.89 18.10
C ILE A 71 8.00 6.36 18.10
N HIS A 72 6.88 5.75 17.72
CA HIS A 72 6.79 4.32 17.48
C HIS A 72 7.19 4.01 16.02
N TRP A 73 8.43 3.61 15.80
CA TRP A 73 8.90 3.08 14.54
C TRP A 73 8.49 1.62 14.42
N ILE A 74 7.61 1.27 13.48
CA ILE A 74 7.16 -0.11 13.34
C ILE A 74 8.20 -0.99 12.64
N THR A 75 8.16 -2.27 12.98
CA THR A 75 8.80 -3.37 12.25
C THR A 75 7.74 -4.42 11.98
N ALA A 76 7.82 -5.10 10.83
CA ALA A 76 6.92 -6.22 10.58
C ALA A 76 7.24 -7.37 11.56
N LYS A 77 6.19 -8.06 12.00
CA LYS A 77 6.26 -9.12 13.01
C LYS A 77 5.77 -10.46 12.46
N ALA A 78 6.08 -11.54 13.15
CA ALA A 78 5.54 -12.86 12.84
C ALA A 78 4.02 -12.93 13.07
N SER A 79 3.51 -12.17 14.04
CA SER A 79 2.07 -12.07 14.34
C SER A 79 1.75 -10.73 14.99
N GLU A 80 0.70 -10.05 14.50
CA GLU A 80 0.23 -8.78 15.05
C GLU A 80 -1.18 -8.46 14.52
N CYS A 81 -2.05 -7.91 15.38
CA CYS A 81 -3.40 -7.44 15.04
C CYS A 81 -4.25 -8.47 14.24
N GLY A 82 -4.14 -9.75 14.57
CA GLY A 82 -4.88 -10.83 13.93
C GLY A 82 -4.31 -11.29 12.57
N VAL A 83 -3.10 -10.84 12.21
CA VAL A 83 -2.39 -11.27 11.00
C VAL A 83 -1.12 -12.01 11.39
N ASN A 84 -0.91 -13.18 10.79
CA ASN A 84 0.31 -13.99 10.88
C ASN A 84 1.09 -13.88 9.58
N SER A 85 2.42 -13.86 9.64
CA SER A 85 3.31 -13.83 8.49
C SER A 85 3.97 -15.18 8.26
N ARG A 86 3.89 -15.70 7.01
CA ARG A 86 4.72 -16.82 6.54
C ARG A 86 6.00 -16.37 5.83
N TYR A 87 6.38 -15.12 5.98
CA TYR A 87 7.63 -14.63 5.41
C TYR A 87 8.80 -15.31 6.14
N ASP A 88 9.84 -15.74 5.40
CA ASP A 88 10.98 -16.47 5.99
C ASP A 88 11.63 -15.71 7.13
N GLN A 89 11.71 -14.38 6.99
CA GLN A 89 12.19 -13.44 7.99
C GLN A 89 11.15 -12.31 8.10
N PRO A 90 10.17 -12.42 9.00
CA PRO A 90 9.07 -11.45 9.10
C PRO A 90 9.54 -10.00 9.24
N GLU A 91 10.61 -9.75 9.98
CA GLU A 91 11.21 -8.44 10.20
C GLU A 91 11.83 -7.81 8.94
N LYS A 92 12.03 -8.58 7.86
CA LYS A 92 12.50 -8.10 6.56
C LYS A 92 11.37 -7.67 5.63
N LEU A 93 10.14 -7.98 5.96
CA LEU A 93 8.99 -7.47 5.20
C LEU A 93 8.92 -5.95 5.33
N GLY A 94 8.68 -5.26 4.21
CA GLY A 94 8.46 -3.81 4.22
C GLY A 94 7.33 -3.42 5.17
N THR A 95 7.58 -2.44 6.02
CA THR A 95 6.64 -2.00 7.05
C THR A 95 5.35 -1.42 6.47
N ASP A 96 5.41 -0.80 5.30
CA ASP A 96 4.27 -0.34 4.51
C ASP A 96 3.38 -1.51 4.05
N ARG A 97 3.97 -2.60 3.57
CA ARG A 97 3.25 -3.81 3.18
C ARG A 97 2.60 -4.46 4.40
N TRP A 98 3.33 -4.56 5.52
CA TRP A 98 2.81 -5.12 6.77
C TRP A 98 1.59 -4.34 7.28
N ALA A 99 1.68 -3.02 7.36
CA ALA A 99 0.57 -2.17 7.76
C ALA A 99 -0.64 -2.31 6.81
N ALA A 100 -0.41 -2.37 5.49
CA ALA A 100 -1.48 -2.58 4.52
C ALA A 100 -2.19 -3.93 4.70
N LEU A 101 -1.45 -5.01 5.01
CA LEU A 101 -2.00 -6.34 5.29
C LEU A 101 -2.87 -6.33 6.56
N VAL A 102 -2.41 -5.69 7.64
CA VAL A 102 -3.18 -5.51 8.87
C VAL A 102 -4.48 -4.76 8.59
N ALA A 103 -4.42 -3.66 7.82
CA ALA A 103 -5.62 -2.91 7.47
C ALA A 103 -6.60 -3.74 6.64
N ALA A 104 -6.13 -4.43 5.61
CA ALA A 104 -6.96 -5.25 4.73
C ALA A 104 -7.69 -6.35 5.50
N TRP A 105 -6.99 -7.04 6.41
CA TRP A 105 -7.58 -8.04 7.27
C TRP A 105 -8.68 -7.47 8.18
N ASN A 106 -8.46 -6.31 8.76
CA ASN A 106 -9.45 -5.67 9.64
C ASN A 106 -10.65 -5.12 8.89
N ILE A 107 -10.53 -4.80 7.59
CA ILE A 107 -11.67 -4.41 6.74
C ILE A 107 -12.56 -5.62 6.42
N LYS A 108 -11.93 -6.75 6.07
CA LYS A 108 -12.63 -7.99 5.69
C LYS A 108 -11.82 -9.18 6.19
N GLN A 109 -12.31 -9.90 7.18
CA GLN A 109 -11.69 -11.15 7.66
C GLN A 109 -11.91 -12.30 6.66
N ALA A 110 -11.48 -12.08 5.43
CA ALA A 110 -11.66 -12.97 4.29
C ALA A 110 -10.38 -13.02 3.43
N PRO A 111 -10.18 -14.08 2.63
CA PRO A 111 -9.06 -14.13 1.69
C PRO A 111 -9.05 -12.89 0.78
N CYS A 112 -7.88 -12.28 0.61
CA CYS A 112 -7.77 -11.11 -0.25
C CYS A 112 -6.36 -10.93 -0.83
N VAL A 113 -6.31 -10.27 -1.98
CA VAL A 113 -5.09 -9.71 -2.57
C VAL A 113 -5.02 -8.24 -2.20
N VAL A 114 -3.90 -7.83 -1.63
CA VAL A 114 -3.64 -6.44 -1.21
C VAL A 114 -2.65 -5.81 -2.18
N VAL A 115 -3.08 -4.75 -2.86
CA VAL A 115 -2.29 -4.07 -3.89
C VAL A 115 -1.97 -2.65 -3.44
N ASN A 116 -0.69 -2.30 -3.39
CA ASN A 116 -0.27 -0.90 -3.23
C ASN A 116 0.36 -0.40 -4.53
N ALA A 117 -0.37 0.45 -5.25
CA ALA A 117 -0.03 0.95 -6.58
C ALA A 117 0.67 2.32 -6.49
N GLY A 118 1.94 2.31 -6.11
CA GLY A 118 2.78 3.49 -5.92
C GLY A 118 3.97 3.56 -6.89
N THR A 119 5.12 3.99 -6.37
CA THR A 119 6.43 3.99 -7.06
C THR A 119 6.85 2.56 -7.42
N ALA A 120 6.58 1.60 -6.54
CA ALA A 120 6.49 0.17 -6.85
C ALA A 120 5.02 -0.26 -6.82
N VAL A 121 4.69 -1.37 -7.47
CA VAL A 121 3.43 -2.08 -7.28
C VAL A 121 3.73 -3.31 -6.45
N THR A 122 3.20 -3.38 -5.22
CA THR A 122 3.25 -4.58 -4.38
C THR A 122 1.91 -5.30 -4.46
N ILE A 123 1.94 -6.63 -4.49
CA ILE A 123 0.77 -7.49 -4.62
C ILE A 123 0.95 -8.61 -3.60
N ASP A 124 0.17 -8.60 -2.54
CA ASP A 124 0.31 -9.45 -1.36
C ASP A 124 -0.93 -10.31 -1.16
N ALA A 125 -0.76 -11.58 -0.80
CA ALA A 125 -1.86 -12.51 -0.61
C ALA A 125 -2.10 -12.81 0.87
N LEU A 126 -3.33 -12.57 1.33
CA LEU A 126 -3.83 -12.98 2.65
C LEU A 126 -4.84 -14.13 2.50
N MET A 127 -4.62 -15.20 3.24
CA MET A 127 -5.60 -16.28 3.45
C MET A 127 -6.34 -16.05 4.78
N ASN A 128 -7.51 -16.69 4.90
CA ASN A 128 -8.15 -16.87 6.19
C ASN A 128 -7.78 -18.25 6.74
N ASN A 129 -7.05 -18.26 7.83
CA ASN A 129 -6.68 -19.47 8.54
C ASN A 129 -7.21 -19.41 9.98
N HIS A 130 -8.29 -20.15 10.27
CA HIS A 130 -8.92 -20.19 11.61
C HIS A 130 -9.27 -18.81 12.17
N ASN A 131 -9.89 -17.94 11.36
CA ASN A 131 -10.25 -16.55 11.71
C ASN A 131 -9.05 -15.63 11.96
N GLN A 132 -7.89 -15.99 11.49
CA GLN A 132 -6.72 -15.12 11.43
C GLN A 132 -6.29 -14.90 9.99
N GLY A 133 -5.83 -13.71 9.68
CA GLY A 133 -5.20 -13.40 8.41
C GLY A 133 -3.83 -14.09 8.35
N GLU A 134 -3.56 -14.77 7.25
CA GLU A 134 -2.27 -15.39 7.04
C GLU A 134 -1.64 -14.83 5.77
N PHE A 135 -0.61 -14.01 5.92
CA PHE A 135 0.19 -13.52 4.81
C PHE A 135 1.05 -14.65 4.27
N ILE A 136 0.72 -15.14 3.08
CA ILE A 136 1.38 -16.30 2.45
C ILE A 136 2.47 -15.92 1.44
N GLY A 137 2.67 -14.63 1.18
CA GLY A 137 3.68 -14.13 0.26
C GLY A 137 3.13 -13.11 -0.73
N GLY A 138 4.01 -12.54 -1.54
CA GLY A 138 3.62 -11.49 -2.48
C GLY A 138 4.63 -11.28 -3.59
N MET A 139 4.33 -10.32 -4.48
CA MET A 139 5.16 -9.88 -5.59
C MET A 139 5.46 -8.38 -5.48
N ILE A 140 6.61 -7.96 -5.98
CA ILE A 140 6.99 -6.55 -6.11
C ILE A 140 7.36 -6.31 -7.58
N LEU A 141 6.69 -5.35 -8.20
CA LEU A 141 6.97 -4.89 -9.54
C LEU A 141 7.37 -3.41 -9.51
N PRO A 142 8.13 -2.93 -10.49
CA PRO A 142 8.25 -1.49 -10.69
C PRO A 142 6.87 -0.86 -10.89
N GLY A 143 6.65 0.34 -10.39
CA GLY A 143 5.40 1.07 -10.65
C GLY A 143 5.21 1.36 -12.14
N ILE A 144 3.97 1.62 -12.56
CA ILE A 144 3.60 1.80 -13.97
C ILE A 144 4.48 2.87 -14.64
N TYR A 145 4.68 4.01 -13.97
CA TYR A 145 5.56 5.06 -14.49
C TYR A 145 7.03 4.60 -14.57
N LEU A 146 7.53 3.92 -13.55
CA LEU A 146 8.90 3.43 -13.50
C LEU A 146 9.18 2.38 -14.59
N MET A 147 8.22 1.49 -14.89
CA MET A 147 8.32 0.55 -16.01
C MET A 147 8.48 1.27 -17.34
N GLN A 148 7.68 2.32 -17.58
CA GLN A 148 7.76 3.12 -18.81
C GLN A 148 9.10 3.89 -18.89
N GLN A 149 9.49 4.52 -17.80
CA GLN A 149 10.73 5.30 -17.72
C GLN A 149 11.97 4.42 -17.95
N SER A 150 11.99 3.22 -17.38
CA SER A 150 13.12 2.30 -17.54
C SER A 150 13.38 1.92 -18.99
N LEU A 151 12.34 1.77 -19.80
CA LEU A 151 12.44 1.52 -21.23
C LEU A 151 13.03 2.73 -21.99
N GLY A 152 12.60 3.95 -21.65
CA GLY A 152 13.15 5.16 -22.27
C GLY A 152 14.63 5.41 -21.95
N VAL A 153 15.09 4.94 -20.77
CA VAL A 153 16.52 5.01 -20.40
C VAL A 153 17.34 3.89 -21.05
N ALA A 154 16.79 2.67 -21.08
CA ALA A 154 17.51 1.49 -21.56
C ALA A 154 17.62 1.38 -23.09
N ALA A 155 16.70 2.00 -23.83
CA ALA A 155 16.62 1.91 -25.28
C ALA A 155 16.63 3.31 -25.91
N ALA A 156 17.77 3.70 -26.51
CA ALA A 156 18.01 5.05 -27.05
C ALA A 156 17.01 5.54 -28.10
N GLN A 157 16.23 4.65 -28.72
CA GLN A 157 15.20 5.00 -29.71
C GLN A 157 13.79 5.07 -29.14
N LEU A 158 13.60 4.72 -27.84
CA LEU A 158 12.29 4.81 -27.21
C LEU A 158 12.06 6.22 -26.65
N PRO A 159 10.83 6.74 -26.75
CA PRO A 159 10.53 8.07 -26.24
C PRO A 159 10.66 8.14 -24.72
N ASN A 160 11.25 9.22 -24.21
CA ASN A 160 11.20 9.54 -22.81
C ASN A 160 9.78 9.97 -22.44
N ILE A 161 9.13 9.18 -21.60
CA ILE A 161 7.77 9.48 -21.13
C ILE A 161 7.88 10.33 -19.86
N HIS A 162 7.42 11.57 -19.94
CA HIS A 162 7.31 12.45 -18.79
C HIS A 162 6.04 12.11 -17.98
N LYS A 163 6.13 12.21 -16.65
CA LYS A 163 5.06 11.83 -15.73
C LYS A 163 3.73 12.54 -16.01
N GLU A 164 3.79 13.78 -16.49
CA GLU A 164 2.63 14.61 -16.80
C GLU A 164 1.86 14.12 -18.04
N ASN A 165 2.52 13.41 -18.95
CA ASN A 165 1.94 12.88 -20.19
C ASN A 165 1.67 11.37 -20.14
N SER A 166 1.86 10.74 -18.97
CA SER A 166 1.96 9.29 -18.88
C SER A 166 0.64 8.55 -18.72
N ILE A 167 -0.50 9.23 -18.50
CA ILE A 167 -1.74 8.54 -18.15
C ILE A 167 -2.96 9.19 -18.85
N PRO A 168 -3.52 8.57 -19.88
CA PRO A 168 -4.91 8.78 -20.24
C PRO A 168 -5.80 8.09 -19.20
N SER A 169 -6.92 8.69 -18.90
CA SER A 169 -7.83 8.30 -17.84
C SER A 169 -8.53 6.95 -18.03
N VAL A 170 -8.55 6.41 -19.22
CA VAL A 170 -9.17 5.09 -19.51
C VAL A 170 -8.45 4.45 -20.69
N ILE A 171 -7.96 3.22 -20.51
CA ILE A 171 -7.59 2.33 -21.60
C ILE A 171 -8.82 1.46 -21.87
N ASN A 172 -9.30 1.47 -23.12
CA ASN A 172 -10.38 0.58 -23.53
C ASN A 172 -9.81 -0.85 -23.60
N GLN A 173 -10.19 -1.72 -22.66
CA GLN A 173 -9.59 -3.03 -22.38
C GLN A 173 -9.28 -3.90 -23.60
N TYR A 174 -10.00 -3.74 -24.69
CA TYR A 174 -9.86 -4.56 -25.89
C TYR A 174 -9.22 -3.85 -27.09
N GLN A 175 -9.29 -2.52 -27.17
CA GLN A 175 -8.76 -1.78 -28.31
C GLN A 175 -7.32 -1.30 -28.06
N ASP A 176 -6.96 -0.99 -26.83
CA ASP A 176 -5.67 -0.38 -26.51
C ASP A 176 -4.55 -1.38 -26.23
N ILE A 177 -4.89 -2.68 -26.08
CA ILE A 177 -3.89 -3.76 -26.00
C ILE A 177 -3.10 -3.89 -27.32
N PHE A 178 -3.72 -3.54 -28.46
CA PHE A 178 -3.10 -3.51 -29.77
C PHE A 178 -2.65 -2.09 -30.13
N ALA A 179 -1.77 -1.54 -29.33
CA ALA A 179 -1.25 -0.19 -29.49
C ALA A 179 -0.62 0.01 -30.87
N LYS A 180 -0.87 1.16 -31.50
CA LYS A 180 -0.44 1.48 -32.87
C LYS A 180 0.75 2.46 -32.93
N ASN A 181 1.31 2.81 -31.78
CA ASN A 181 2.53 3.60 -31.67
C ASN A 181 3.32 3.18 -30.42
N THR A 182 4.60 3.54 -30.39
CA THR A 182 5.54 3.12 -29.34
C THR A 182 5.15 3.60 -27.95
N ALA A 183 4.71 4.84 -27.80
CA ALA A 183 4.35 5.40 -26.50
C ALA A 183 3.14 4.67 -25.88
N ASP A 184 2.12 4.39 -26.69
CA ASP A 184 0.95 3.64 -26.25
C ASP A 184 1.30 2.16 -25.96
N ALA A 185 2.21 1.56 -26.76
CA ALA A 185 2.68 0.20 -26.52
C ALA A 185 3.42 0.09 -25.17
N MET A 186 4.30 1.05 -24.85
CA MET A 186 5.00 1.11 -23.56
C MET A 186 4.00 1.27 -22.38
N ARG A 187 2.99 2.11 -22.57
CA ARG A 187 1.95 2.35 -21.56
C ARG A 187 1.08 1.12 -21.36
N ALA A 188 0.55 0.55 -22.43
CA ALA A 188 -0.28 -0.65 -22.40
C ALA A 188 0.48 -1.82 -21.76
N GLY A 189 1.77 -1.99 -22.12
CA GLY A 189 2.65 -3.00 -21.55
C GLY A 189 2.78 -2.87 -20.03
N ALA A 190 3.05 -1.67 -19.51
CA ALA A 190 3.20 -1.43 -18.09
C ALA A 190 1.91 -1.67 -17.29
N ILE A 191 0.77 -1.24 -17.82
CA ILE A 191 -0.54 -1.44 -17.16
C ILE A 191 -0.92 -2.91 -17.17
N ASN A 192 -0.81 -3.58 -18.33
CA ASN A 192 -1.16 -4.99 -18.45
C ASN A 192 -0.22 -5.89 -17.64
N ALA A 193 1.06 -5.55 -17.48
CA ALA A 193 1.97 -6.26 -16.58
C ALA A 193 1.47 -6.22 -15.14
N ALA A 194 1.08 -5.05 -14.64
CA ALA A 194 0.54 -4.93 -13.27
C ALA A 194 -0.81 -5.65 -13.12
N CYS A 195 -1.77 -5.43 -14.02
CA CYS A 195 -3.08 -6.06 -13.97
C CYS A 195 -2.99 -7.59 -14.14
N GLY A 196 -2.11 -8.08 -15.02
CA GLY A 196 -1.85 -9.50 -15.22
C GLY A 196 -1.27 -10.17 -13.97
N ALA A 197 -0.32 -9.53 -13.30
CA ALA A 197 0.24 -10.02 -12.04
C ALA A 197 -0.82 -10.09 -10.92
N ILE A 198 -1.68 -9.06 -10.80
CA ILE A 198 -2.81 -9.05 -9.86
C ILE A 198 -3.77 -10.20 -10.14
N LYS A 199 -4.16 -10.38 -11.40
CA LYS A 199 -5.03 -11.49 -11.83
C LYS A 199 -4.42 -12.84 -11.52
N GLN A 200 -3.14 -13.04 -11.81
CA GLN A 200 -2.42 -14.28 -11.52
C GLN A 200 -2.41 -14.58 -10.01
N MET A 201 -2.09 -13.59 -9.18
CA MET A 201 -2.12 -13.73 -7.71
C MET A 201 -3.52 -14.08 -7.22
N HIS A 202 -4.53 -13.37 -7.70
CA HIS A 202 -5.93 -13.63 -7.35
C HIS A 202 -6.35 -15.05 -7.73
N THR A 203 -6.02 -15.51 -8.94
CA THR A 203 -6.34 -16.87 -9.42
C THR A 203 -5.63 -17.92 -8.55
N ALA A 204 -4.35 -17.73 -8.23
CA ALA A 204 -3.60 -18.63 -7.37
C ALA A 204 -4.19 -18.69 -5.95
N LEU A 205 -4.54 -17.53 -5.36
CA LEU A 205 -5.18 -17.48 -4.06
C LEU A 205 -6.56 -18.14 -4.05
N ALA A 206 -7.37 -17.92 -5.10
CA ALA A 206 -8.68 -18.54 -5.24
C ALA A 206 -8.58 -20.08 -5.30
N ALA A 207 -7.55 -20.60 -5.96
CA ALA A 207 -7.30 -22.05 -6.02
C ALA A 207 -6.91 -22.67 -4.64
N LEU A 208 -6.35 -21.87 -3.74
CA LEU A 208 -6.02 -22.30 -2.37
C LEU A 208 -7.21 -22.18 -1.40
N THR A 209 -8.25 -21.44 -1.78
CA THR A 209 -9.46 -21.33 -0.97
C THR A 209 -10.39 -22.51 -1.29
N ALA A 210 -10.95 -23.17 -0.26
CA ALA A 210 -11.78 -24.36 -0.45
C ALA A 210 -12.97 -24.09 -1.39
N GLU A 211 -13.33 -25.08 -2.21
CA GLU A 211 -14.50 -25.03 -3.09
C GLU A 211 -15.77 -24.57 -2.36
N GLY A 212 -16.57 -23.74 -3.02
CA GLY A 212 -17.82 -23.19 -2.46
C GLY A 212 -17.66 -21.96 -1.57
N LYS A 213 -16.45 -21.48 -1.30
CA LYS A 213 -16.21 -20.22 -0.58
C LYS A 213 -16.19 -19.04 -1.54
N GLN A 214 -16.46 -17.86 -0.99
CA GLN A 214 -16.41 -16.59 -1.73
C GLN A 214 -15.03 -16.37 -2.34
N ALA A 215 -15.00 -15.91 -3.60
CA ALA A 215 -13.76 -15.52 -4.27
C ALA A 215 -13.00 -14.43 -3.45
N PRO A 216 -11.67 -14.46 -3.46
CA PRO A 216 -10.87 -13.48 -2.73
C PRO A 216 -11.18 -12.05 -3.16
N TYR A 217 -11.21 -11.11 -2.21
CA TYR A 217 -11.28 -9.67 -2.52
C TYR A 217 -9.96 -9.16 -3.08
N ILE A 218 -10.00 -8.02 -3.76
CA ILE A 218 -8.80 -7.29 -4.18
C ILE A 218 -8.89 -5.88 -3.56
N PHE A 219 -8.04 -5.58 -2.60
CA PHE A 219 -7.89 -4.22 -2.06
C PHE A 219 -6.80 -3.49 -2.80
N ILE A 220 -7.12 -2.33 -3.36
CA ILE A 220 -6.17 -1.53 -4.13
C ILE A 220 -6.02 -0.17 -3.46
N SER A 221 -4.78 0.21 -3.17
CA SER A 221 -4.41 1.52 -2.62
C SER A 221 -3.27 2.15 -3.44
N GLY A 222 -3.02 3.43 -3.22
CA GLY A 222 -1.95 4.16 -3.88
C GLY A 222 -2.42 5.03 -5.03
N GLY A 223 -1.51 5.86 -5.55
CA GLY A 223 -1.85 6.89 -6.53
C GLY A 223 -2.34 6.37 -7.89
N ASN A 224 -2.03 5.12 -8.22
CA ASN A 224 -2.50 4.47 -9.46
C ASN A 224 -3.65 3.47 -9.22
N ALA A 225 -4.29 3.50 -8.04
CA ALA A 225 -5.33 2.53 -7.69
C ALA A 225 -6.51 2.55 -8.67
N GLN A 226 -6.99 3.74 -9.05
CA GLN A 226 -8.08 3.88 -10.01
C GLN A 226 -7.68 3.35 -11.39
N LEU A 227 -6.49 3.73 -11.88
CA LEU A 227 -5.98 3.25 -13.16
C LEU A 227 -5.91 1.72 -13.22
N ILE A 228 -5.40 1.07 -12.17
CA ILE A 228 -5.36 -0.39 -12.09
C ILE A 228 -6.78 -0.96 -12.09
N LYS A 229 -7.67 -0.44 -11.24
CA LYS A 229 -9.05 -0.95 -11.15
C LYS A 229 -9.77 -0.87 -12.48
N ASP A 230 -9.64 0.24 -13.20
CA ASP A 230 -10.30 0.46 -14.50
C ASP A 230 -9.77 -0.46 -15.60
N ASN A 231 -8.57 -1.03 -15.41
CA ASN A 231 -7.92 -1.92 -16.36
C ASN A 231 -7.87 -3.39 -15.91
N LEU A 232 -8.42 -3.72 -14.74
CA LEU A 232 -8.61 -5.12 -14.36
C LEU A 232 -9.64 -5.80 -15.27
N LEU A 233 -9.42 -7.08 -15.53
CA LEU A 233 -10.38 -7.89 -16.29
C LEU A 233 -11.74 -7.95 -15.58
N SER A 234 -12.81 -7.99 -16.35
CA SER A 234 -14.21 -7.91 -15.86
C SER A 234 -14.57 -8.96 -14.82
N ASP A 235 -13.95 -10.13 -14.87
CA ASP A 235 -14.18 -11.24 -13.94
C ASP A 235 -13.66 -10.98 -12.51
N VAL A 236 -12.73 -10.05 -12.34
CA VAL A 236 -12.18 -9.67 -11.02
C VAL A 236 -12.48 -8.23 -10.62
N THR A 237 -12.89 -7.38 -11.55
CA THR A 237 -13.15 -5.95 -11.27
C THR A 237 -14.19 -5.74 -10.19
N ASN A 238 -15.24 -6.56 -10.15
CA ASN A 238 -16.31 -6.49 -9.14
C ASN A 238 -15.83 -6.88 -7.73
N LEU A 239 -14.69 -7.57 -7.62
CA LEU A 239 -14.05 -7.95 -6.35
C LEU A 239 -13.04 -6.91 -5.90
N ALA A 240 -12.74 -5.91 -6.74
CA ALA A 240 -11.75 -4.89 -6.51
C ALA A 240 -12.35 -3.67 -5.79
N LEU A 241 -11.80 -3.36 -4.62
CA LEU A 241 -12.16 -2.25 -3.78
C LEU A 241 -10.97 -1.29 -3.66
N ILE A 242 -11.18 -0.02 -3.99
CA ILE A 242 -10.18 1.02 -3.71
C ILE A 242 -10.32 1.41 -2.25
N VAL A 243 -9.20 1.38 -1.53
CA VAL A 243 -9.11 1.79 -0.14
C VAL A 243 -8.03 2.86 0.00
N ASP A 244 -8.46 4.08 0.18
CA ASP A 244 -7.54 5.19 0.39
C ASP A 244 -6.81 5.07 1.73
N ASN A 245 -5.53 5.48 1.71
CA ASN A 245 -4.70 5.54 2.91
C ASN A 245 -4.58 4.20 3.67
N LEU A 246 -4.56 3.08 2.94
CA LEU A 246 -4.56 1.73 3.53
C LEU A 246 -3.42 1.53 4.52
N VAL A 247 -2.20 1.99 4.18
CA VAL A 247 -1.03 1.92 5.08
C VAL A 247 -1.27 2.73 6.36
N LEU A 248 -1.77 3.97 6.26
CA LEU A 248 -2.04 4.82 7.43
C LEU A 248 -3.11 4.21 8.34
N ARG A 249 -4.14 3.58 7.77
CA ARG A 249 -5.16 2.83 8.53
C ARG A 249 -4.55 1.64 9.27
N GLY A 250 -3.64 0.93 8.63
CA GLY A 250 -2.90 -0.18 9.24
C GLY A 250 -2.01 0.28 10.40
N LEU A 251 -1.32 1.40 10.23
CA LEU A 251 -0.54 2.02 11.31
C LEU A 251 -1.42 2.37 12.52
N TYR A 252 -2.59 2.96 12.28
CA TYR A 252 -3.55 3.22 13.36
C TYR A 252 -3.94 1.94 14.12
N LEU A 253 -4.22 0.86 13.40
CA LEU A 253 -4.58 -0.43 14.01
C LEU A 253 -3.42 -1.02 14.81
N ILE A 254 -2.20 -0.98 14.28
CA ILE A 254 -0.99 -1.46 14.95
C ILE A 254 -0.74 -0.70 16.26
N ASP A 255 -0.89 0.63 16.26
CA ASP A 255 -0.73 1.43 17.46
C ASP A 255 -1.74 1.06 18.56
N ASN A 256 -3.00 0.82 18.17
CA ASN A 256 -4.05 0.46 19.12
C ASN A 256 -3.99 -1.00 19.59
N CYS A 257 -3.39 -1.92 18.82
CA CYS A 257 -3.13 -3.29 19.24
C CYS A 257 -1.92 -3.42 20.19
N ALA A 258 -1.12 -2.37 20.36
CA ALA A 258 0.06 -2.41 21.22
C ALA A 258 -0.37 -2.57 22.69
N PRO A 259 0.26 -3.49 23.46
CA PRO A 259 -0.13 -3.80 24.85
C PRO A 259 -0.16 -2.57 25.78
N GLU A 260 0.67 -1.58 25.52
CA GLU A 260 0.75 -0.34 26.29
C GLU A 260 -0.49 0.56 26.17
N ASN A 261 -1.26 0.40 25.10
CA ASN A 261 -2.46 1.20 24.84
C ASN A 261 -3.76 0.48 25.22
N LEU A 262 -3.75 -0.85 25.33
CA LEU A 262 -4.91 -1.65 25.79
C LEU A 262 -5.27 -1.39 27.25
N THR A 263 -4.30 -1.04 28.10
CA THR A 263 -4.53 -0.76 29.52
C THR A 263 -5.24 0.56 29.81
N LYS A 264 -5.38 1.45 28.82
CA LYS A 264 -6.07 2.75 28.97
C LYS A 264 -7.56 2.67 28.67
N SER A 265 -8.01 1.74 27.80
CA SER A 265 -9.40 1.59 27.41
C SER A 265 -10.27 0.82 28.42
N GLU A 266 -9.67 0.03 29.32
CA GLU A 266 -10.41 -0.72 30.36
C GLU A 266 -10.65 0.09 31.66
N LYS A 267 -10.23 1.37 31.70
CA LYS A 267 -10.38 2.25 32.89
C LYS A 267 -11.32 3.43 32.68
N GLN A 268 -12.18 3.39 31.66
CA GLN A 268 -13.25 4.39 31.47
C GLN A 268 -14.64 3.78 31.62
#